data_f2eab142430b43a229ccce0fb6a690fd
#
_entry.id   f2eab142430b43a229ccce0fb6a690fd
#
_cell.length_a   1.000
_cell.length_b   1.000
_cell.length_c   1.000
_cell.angle_alpha   90.00
_cell.angle_beta   90.00
_cell.angle_gamma   90.00
#
_symmetry.space_group_name_H-M   'P 1'
#
loop_
_entity.id
_entity.type
_entity.pdbx_description
1 polymer ?
#
loop_
_entity_poly.entity_id
_entity_poly.type
_entity_poly.pdbx_seq_one_letter_code
_entity_poly.pdbx_strand_id
1 'polypeptide(L)'
;MQLVNNIRPLSAIDYLFLFLENRKQPMHVAGLCVFELPSDNEDFFAQLVCHIRSKNFQPTSPFGQVLYKHFFWCDDKEFDIEYHFHHIALPKHNHVSGTKELFAYLSHEHSRTMDKDRPLWEFHLIEGIAPVCEGAPERFAIWLKIHHSVADGIAAIRLLRRSLSTDKNALLTTPFWAFAPERHKQLDRILPTYKSKWQLLKEQVSTIKPVGTELLSNLKNKLNQHSYFISTFDAPKSILNQKITSTRHLSVQSFAKKRFLNIAKYFNTTTNDVILAICSGALRRYLLTQNALPDKPLIAFVPISLRKDDSTNGNQISFLLANLGTHFGNAIARLTAIKQSVSDGKARFSRMSQSQIINYSATVYAWAMLNLATGAFPSRQAFNLIISNVPADSTPLYLHGAKLTGIYPASVLFDGQALNITIINHQDALDFGITACATALPQIENFTDFVADELRAFENLLKN
;
A
#
# COMPACT_ATOMS: atom_id res chain seq x y z
N MET A 1 3.95 -40.64 -13.34
CA MET A 1 4.32 -39.25 -13.68
C MET A 1 3.02 -38.53 -14.03
N GLN A 2 2.35 -37.95 -13.02
CA GLN A 2 1.06 -37.26 -13.25
C GLN A 2 1.34 -35.95 -13.96
N LEU A 3 0.63 -35.70 -15.06
CA LEU A 3 0.68 -34.47 -15.83
C LEU A 3 0.36 -33.29 -14.90
N VAL A 4 1.36 -32.45 -14.66
CA VAL A 4 1.19 -31.18 -13.92
C VAL A 4 0.46 -30.24 -14.89
N ASN A 5 -0.86 -30.13 -14.73
CA ASN A 5 -1.69 -29.26 -15.55
C ASN A 5 -1.52 -27.80 -15.09
N ASN A 6 -1.44 -26.88 -16.03
CA ASN A 6 -1.34 -25.43 -15.87
C ASN A 6 -0.04 -24.91 -15.22
N ILE A 7 1.11 -25.30 -15.73
CA ILE A 7 2.38 -24.65 -15.37
C ILE A 7 2.49 -23.33 -16.14
N ARG A 8 2.67 -22.21 -15.40
CA ARG A 8 2.97 -20.91 -16.00
C ARG A 8 4.27 -20.32 -15.42
N PRO A 9 5.11 -19.66 -16.22
CA PRO A 9 6.31 -19.03 -15.70
C PRO A 9 5.97 -17.86 -14.77
N LEU A 10 6.82 -17.61 -13.77
CA LEU A 10 6.78 -16.39 -12.97
C LEU A 10 7.04 -15.16 -13.84
N SER A 11 6.39 -14.06 -13.56
CA SER A 11 6.81 -12.78 -14.12
C SER A 11 8.14 -12.34 -13.47
N ALA A 12 8.90 -11.48 -14.14
CA ALA A 12 10.15 -10.95 -13.57
C ALA A 12 9.93 -10.23 -12.24
N ILE A 13 8.77 -9.57 -12.07
CA ILE A 13 8.40 -8.87 -10.82
C ILE A 13 8.03 -9.87 -9.73
N ASP A 14 7.24 -10.91 -10.05
CA ASP A 14 6.88 -11.97 -9.09
C ASP A 14 8.15 -12.66 -8.56
N TYR A 15 9.07 -13.00 -9.50
CA TYR A 15 10.35 -13.58 -9.14
C TYR A 15 11.18 -12.67 -8.23
N LEU A 16 11.20 -11.36 -8.52
CA LEU A 16 11.93 -10.39 -7.69
C LEU A 16 11.39 -10.36 -6.26
N PHE A 17 10.08 -10.32 -6.04
CA PHE A 17 9.48 -10.36 -4.70
C PHE A 17 9.83 -11.65 -3.95
N LEU A 18 9.73 -12.80 -4.62
CA LEU A 18 10.08 -14.10 -4.03
C LEU A 18 11.57 -14.22 -3.71
N PHE A 19 12.43 -13.64 -4.56
CA PHE A 19 13.88 -13.62 -4.36
C PHE A 19 14.32 -12.69 -3.22
N LEU A 20 13.68 -11.52 -3.10
CA LEU A 20 13.97 -10.55 -2.04
C LEU A 20 13.44 -10.98 -0.67
N GLU A 21 12.47 -11.89 -0.66
CA GLU A 21 11.89 -12.35 0.59
C GLU A 21 12.89 -13.12 1.46
N ASN A 22 12.98 -12.69 2.70
CA ASN A 22 13.71 -13.38 3.74
C ASN A 22 13.04 -13.13 5.10
N ARG A 23 13.50 -13.80 6.17
CA ARG A 23 12.91 -13.69 7.50
C ARG A 23 12.79 -12.25 8.01
N LYS A 24 13.73 -11.36 7.66
CA LYS A 24 13.71 -9.96 8.09
C LYS A 24 12.81 -9.09 7.21
N GLN A 25 12.54 -9.54 6.00
CA GLN A 25 11.87 -8.80 4.94
C GLN A 25 10.78 -9.67 4.28
N PRO A 26 9.67 -9.96 5.00
CA PRO A 26 8.52 -10.61 4.40
C PRO A 26 7.96 -9.76 3.25
N MET A 27 7.58 -10.40 2.15
CA MET A 27 7.13 -9.73 0.91
C MET A 27 5.62 -9.86 0.69
N HIS A 28 4.84 -9.70 1.74
CA HIS A 28 3.39 -9.69 1.65
C HIS A 28 2.83 -8.32 2.04
N VAL A 29 1.71 -8.01 1.46
CA VAL A 29 0.82 -6.92 1.89
C VAL A 29 -0.33 -7.50 2.67
N ALA A 30 -0.98 -6.68 3.49
CA ALA A 30 -2.18 -7.08 4.19
C ALA A 30 -3.18 -5.93 4.30
N GLY A 31 -4.42 -6.27 4.61
CA GLY A 31 -5.49 -5.34 4.88
C GLY A 31 -6.29 -5.76 6.10
N LEU A 32 -6.41 -4.84 7.05
CA LEU A 32 -7.31 -4.97 8.18
C LEU A 32 -8.65 -4.33 7.83
N CYS A 33 -9.70 -5.14 7.75
CA CYS A 33 -11.07 -4.70 7.51
C CYS A 33 -11.87 -4.84 8.79
N VAL A 34 -12.38 -3.75 9.30
CA VAL A 34 -13.16 -3.71 10.54
C VAL A 34 -14.65 -3.62 10.20
N PHE A 35 -15.46 -4.45 10.84
CA PHE A 35 -16.89 -4.51 10.65
C PHE A 35 -17.63 -4.30 11.97
N GLU A 36 -18.81 -3.70 11.88
CA GLU A 36 -19.82 -3.70 12.95
C GLU A 36 -20.65 -4.97 12.88
N LEU A 37 -20.76 -5.69 14.00
CA LEU A 37 -21.56 -6.91 14.09
C LEU A 37 -23.06 -6.56 14.01
N PRO A 38 -23.86 -7.25 13.18
CA PRO A 38 -25.31 -7.02 13.17
C PRO A 38 -25.96 -7.49 14.48
N SER A 39 -26.89 -6.71 15.02
CA SER A 39 -27.54 -6.95 16.31
C SER A 39 -28.45 -8.18 16.33
N ASP A 40 -28.92 -8.61 15.16
CA ASP A 40 -30.03 -9.56 15.02
C ASP A 40 -29.59 -10.96 14.54
N ASN A 41 -28.32 -11.29 14.62
CA ASN A 41 -27.77 -12.56 14.13
C ASN A 41 -26.84 -13.21 15.18
N GLU A 42 -27.43 -13.97 16.11
CA GLU A 42 -26.71 -14.71 17.15
C GLU A 42 -25.73 -15.76 16.58
N ASP A 43 -26.05 -16.32 15.41
CA ASP A 43 -25.27 -17.36 14.75
C ASP A 43 -24.27 -16.81 13.69
N PHE A 44 -24.05 -15.49 13.66
CA PHE A 44 -23.27 -14.82 12.61
C PHE A 44 -21.93 -15.49 12.32
N PHE A 45 -21.12 -15.71 13.35
CA PHE A 45 -19.78 -16.31 13.18
C PHE A 45 -19.87 -17.78 12.77
N ALA A 46 -20.83 -18.54 13.31
CA ALA A 46 -21.04 -19.93 12.93
C ALA A 46 -21.40 -20.06 11.45
N GLN A 47 -22.31 -19.19 10.96
CA GLN A 47 -22.70 -19.14 9.56
C GLN A 47 -21.53 -18.72 8.66
N LEU A 48 -20.77 -17.69 9.04
CA LEU A 48 -19.61 -17.20 8.29
C LEU A 48 -18.51 -18.26 8.19
N VAL A 49 -18.17 -18.92 9.30
CA VAL A 49 -17.17 -20.00 9.35
C VAL A 49 -17.60 -21.19 8.51
N CYS A 50 -18.87 -21.61 8.62
CA CYS A 50 -19.43 -22.69 7.81
C CYS A 50 -19.35 -22.35 6.31
N HIS A 51 -19.66 -21.12 5.94
CA HIS A 51 -19.58 -20.65 4.56
C HIS A 51 -18.14 -20.67 4.03
N ILE A 52 -17.18 -20.14 4.79
CA ILE A 52 -15.75 -20.10 4.42
C ILE A 52 -15.20 -21.53 4.21
N ARG A 53 -15.59 -22.47 5.08
CA ARG A 53 -15.17 -23.87 5.01
C ARG A 53 -15.95 -24.72 3.99
N SER A 54 -16.88 -24.11 3.29
CA SER A 54 -17.66 -24.84 2.29
C SER A 54 -16.80 -25.38 1.15
N LYS A 55 -16.90 -26.67 0.87
CA LYS A 55 -16.20 -27.35 -0.24
C LYS A 55 -16.58 -26.80 -1.62
N ASN A 56 -17.64 -26.00 -1.72
CA ASN A 56 -18.04 -25.38 -2.97
C ASN A 56 -17.09 -24.26 -3.41
N PHE A 57 -16.24 -23.75 -2.51
CA PHE A 57 -15.33 -22.64 -2.77
C PHE A 57 -13.88 -23.10 -2.97
N GLN A 58 -13.66 -23.80 -4.07
CA GLN A 58 -12.30 -24.15 -4.48
C GLN A 58 -11.54 -22.91 -4.96
N PRO A 59 -10.24 -22.77 -4.60
CA PRO A 59 -9.48 -21.62 -5.02
C PRO A 59 -9.19 -21.66 -6.52
N THR A 60 -9.27 -20.49 -7.12
CA THR A 60 -8.94 -20.29 -8.54
C THR A 60 -7.60 -19.61 -8.68
N SER A 61 -7.00 -19.60 -9.91
CA SER A 61 -5.78 -18.83 -10.16
C SER A 61 -6.00 -17.33 -9.89
N PRO A 62 -5.08 -16.65 -9.18
CA PRO A 62 -3.78 -17.14 -8.69
C PRO A 62 -3.81 -17.78 -7.29
N PHE A 63 -4.95 -17.80 -6.59
CA PHE A 63 -5.08 -18.20 -5.19
C PHE A 63 -5.01 -19.71 -4.95
N GLY A 64 -5.17 -20.52 -5.96
CA GLY A 64 -5.00 -21.97 -5.91
C GLY A 64 -3.66 -22.43 -6.49
N GLN A 65 -2.65 -21.56 -6.57
CA GLN A 65 -1.37 -21.89 -7.19
C GLN A 65 -0.22 -21.85 -6.19
N VAL A 66 0.70 -22.79 -6.33
CA VAL A 66 1.93 -22.94 -5.55
C VAL A 66 3.16 -22.77 -6.42
N LEU A 67 4.31 -22.53 -5.79
CA LEU A 67 5.60 -22.47 -6.47
C LEU A 67 6.04 -23.86 -6.93
N TYR A 68 6.45 -23.96 -8.19
CA TYR A 68 7.02 -25.17 -8.73
C TYR A 68 8.43 -24.88 -9.26
N LYS A 69 9.41 -25.62 -8.75
CA LYS A 69 10.83 -25.48 -9.12
C LYS A 69 11.34 -24.04 -9.05
N HIS A 70 10.81 -23.21 -8.16
CA HIS A 70 11.18 -21.81 -7.90
C HIS A 70 10.97 -20.82 -9.07
N PHE A 71 10.53 -21.28 -10.24
CA PHE A 71 10.40 -20.45 -11.45
C PHE A 71 9.01 -20.47 -12.07
N PHE A 72 8.13 -21.32 -11.57
CA PHE A 72 6.80 -21.52 -12.16
C PHE A 72 5.73 -21.50 -11.08
N TRP A 73 4.54 -21.14 -11.50
CA TRP A 73 3.30 -21.41 -10.77
C TRP A 73 2.67 -22.69 -11.29
N CYS A 74 2.14 -23.53 -10.42
CA CYS A 74 1.30 -24.67 -10.77
C CYS A 74 0.10 -24.76 -9.84
N ASP A 75 -0.99 -25.39 -10.29
CA ASP A 75 -2.17 -25.57 -9.46
C ASP A 75 -1.86 -26.51 -8.29
N ASP A 76 -2.27 -26.08 -7.07
CA ASP A 76 -2.18 -26.89 -5.87
C ASP A 76 -3.26 -27.99 -5.89
N LYS A 77 -2.84 -29.24 -5.82
CA LYS A 77 -3.75 -30.41 -5.77
C LYS A 77 -4.09 -30.83 -4.35
N GLU A 78 -3.35 -30.33 -3.39
CA GLU A 78 -3.49 -30.65 -1.98
C GLU A 78 -3.99 -29.45 -1.17
N PHE A 79 -4.74 -28.56 -1.85
CA PHE A 79 -5.29 -27.37 -1.21
C PHE A 79 -6.17 -27.76 -0.04
N ASP A 80 -5.87 -27.18 1.12
CA ASP A 80 -6.67 -27.31 2.33
C ASP A 80 -6.90 -25.92 2.94
N ILE A 81 -8.16 -25.53 3.04
CA ILE A 81 -8.58 -24.22 3.57
C ILE A 81 -8.10 -23.97 4.98
N GLU A 82 -7.91 -25.02 5.81
CA GLU A 82 -7.52 -24.89 7.21
C GLU A 82 -6.09 -24.32 7.38
N TYR A 83 -5.25 -24.37 6.35
CA TYR A 83 -3.93 -23.70 6.35
C TYR A 83 -4.00 -22.22 6.02
N HIS A 84 -5.11 -21.78 5.45
CA HIS A 84 -5.29 -20.41 4.98
C HIS A 84 -6.28 -19.61 5.82
N PHE A 85 -7.22 -20.31 6.48
CA PHE A 85 -8.25 -19.70 7.29
C PHE A 85 -7.95 -19.86 8.78
N HIS A 86 -7.84 -18.73 9.47
CA HIS A 86 -7.59 -18.66 10.90
C HIS A 86 -8.76 -17.96 11.60
N HIS A 87 -9.40 -18.64 12.54
CA HIS A 87 -10.46 -18.07 13.34
C HIS A 87 -9.95 -17.77 14.74
N ILE A 88 -9.91 -16.49 15.12
CA ILE A 88 -9.26 -15.98 16.32
C ILE A 88 -10.26 -15.25 17.18
N ALA A 89 -10.33 -15.57 18.46
CA ALA A 89 -11.04 -14.80 19.48
C ALA A 89 -10.03 -14.03 20.33
N LEU A 90 -10.14 -12.70 20.38
CA LEU A 90 -9.30 -11.88 21.23
C LEU A 90 -9.72 -12.00 22.70
N PRO A 91 -8.77 -12.03 23.66
CA PRO A 91 -9.10 -12.06 25.06
C PRO A 91 -9.85 -10.80 25.49
N LYS A 92 -10.97 -10.99 26.21
CA LYS A 92 -11.74 -9.89 26.81
C LYS A 92 -11.23 -9.65 28.23
N HIS A 93 -10.56 -8.52 28.50
CA HIS A 93 -10.16 -8.09 29.83
C HIS A 93 -11.06 -6.94 30.31
N ASN A 94 -11.83 -7.16 31.40
CA ASN A 94 -12.61 -6.14 32.13
C ASN A 94 -13.37 -5.14 31.25
N HIS A 95 -14.05 -5.60 30.22
CA HIS A 95 -14.79 -4.78 29.24
C HIS A 95 -13.94 -3.75 28.47
N VAL A 96 -12.61 -3.74 28.65
CA VAL A 96 -11.70 -2.86 27.91
C VAL A 96 -11.25 -3.55 26.63
N SER A 97 -11.22 -2.77 25.60
CA SER A 97 -11.08 -3.16 24.19
C SER A 97 -9.86 -4.05 23.91
N GLY A 98 -10.06 -5.14 23.20
CA GLY A 98 -9.03 -5.96 22.57
C GLY A 98 -8.23 -5.26 21.46
N THR A 99 -8.15 -3.92 21.46
CA THR A 99 -7.42 -3.14 20.44
C THR A 99 -5.92 -3.36 20.56
N LYS A 100 -5.38 -3.40 21.78
CA LYS A 100 -3.96 -3.65 22.02
C LYS A 100 -3.58 -5.08 21.62
N GLU A 101 -4.40 -6.02 21.99
CA GLU A 101 -4.25 -7.45 21.66
C GLU A 101 -4.37 -7.67 20.15
N LEU A 102 -5.32 -6.98 19.49
CA LEU A 102 -5.47 -6.98 18.04
C LEU A 102 -4.16 -6.56 17.36
N PHE A 103 -3.61 -5.39 17.70
CA PHE A 103 -2.40 -4.88 17.07
C PHE A 103 -1.16 -5.70 17.43
N ALA A 104 -1.08 -6.30 18.62
CA ALA A 104 -0.03 -7.26 18.97
C ALA A 104 -0.10 -8.48 18.05
N TYR A 105 -1.28 -9.06 17.87
CA TYR A 105 -1.53 -10.19 16.99
C TYR A 105 -1.17 -9.84 15.52
N LEU A 106 -1.71 -8.75 14.99
CA LEU A 106 -1.47 -8.33 13.60
C LEU A 106 0.00 -8.01 13.33
N SER A 107 0.68 -7.36 14.28
CA SER A 107 2.12 -7.07 14.17
C SER A 107 2.95 -8.35 14.14
N HIS A 108 2.57 -9.35 14.93
CA HIS A 108 3.20 -10.67 14.91
C HIS A 108 2.96 -11.36 13.56
N GLU A 109 1.71 -11.41 13.08
CA GLU A 109 1.38 -12.07 11.80
C GLU A 109 2.01 -11.36 10.60
N HIS A 110 2.09 -10.03 10.64
CA HIS A 110 2.78 -9.27 9.58
C HIS A 110 4.32 -9.43 9.62
N SER A 111 4.87 -9.91 10.72
CA SER A 111 6.31 -10.21 10.88
C SER A 111 6.72 -11.56 10.30
N ARG A 112 5.77 -12.45 10.03
CA ARG A 112 6.02 -13.83 9.59
C ARG A 112 5.91 -13.96 8.08
N THR A 113 6.87 -14.66 7.47
CA THR A 113 6.77 -15.12 6.08
C THR A 113 5.69 -16.21 5.96
N MET A 114 5.09 -16.32 4.78
CA MET A 114 4.18 -17.42 4.46
C MET A 114 4.95 -18.66 4.00
N ASP A 115 4.30 -19.82 4.11
CA ASP A 115 4.82 -21.11 3.62
C ASP A 115 4.78 -21.10 2.08
N LYS A 116 5.96 -21.27 1.43
CA LYS A 116 6.09 -21.24 -0.03
C LYS A 116 5.66 -22.54 -0.71
N ASP A 117 5.43 -23.58 0.07
CA ASP A 117 4.92 -24.85 -0.44
C ASP A 117 3.39 -24.86 -0.52
N ARG A 118 2.76 -23.73 -0.21
CA ARG A 118 1.30 -23.51 -0.25
C ARG A 118 0.94 -22.25 -1.05
N PRO A 119 -0.34 -22.07 -1.44
CA PRO A 119 -0.81 -20.81 -1.99
C PRO A 119 -0.52 -19.64 -1.03
N LEU A 120 0.07 -18.56 -1.56
CA LEU A 120 0.67 -17.50 -0.76
C LEU A 120 -0.33 -16.43 -0.30
N TRP A 121 -1.30 -16.85 0.51
CA TRP A 121 -2.28 -15.98 1.16
C TRP A 121 -2.79 -16.58 2.46
N GLU A 122 -3.23 -15.74 3.40
CA GLU A 122 -3.86 -16.11 4.67
C GLU A 122 -5.05 -15.19 4.92
N PHE A 123 -6.12 -15.73 5.50
CA PHE A 123 -7.35 -15.03 5.85
C PHE A 123 -7.68 -15.28 7.32
N HIS A 124 -7.69 -14.22 8.13
CA HIS A 124 -7.95 -14.32 9.57
C HIS A 124 -9.28 -13.64 9.89
N LEU A 125 -10.20 -14.37 10.50
CA LEU A 125 -11.42 -13.85 11.11
C LEU A 125 -11.13 -13.61 12.59
N ILE A 126 -11.26 -12.37 13.06
CA ILE A 126 -10.85 -11.95 14.41
C ILE A 126 -12.07 -11.39 15.15
N GLU A 127 -12.49 -12.06 16.20
CA GLU A 127 -13.59 -11.67 17.07
C GLU A 127 -13.12 -10.90 18.31
N GLY A 128 -14.05 -10.25 18.99
CA GLY A 128 -13.82 -9.65 20.30
C GLY A 128 -13.21 -8.25 20.25
N ILE A 129 -13.41 -7.50 19.16
CA ILE A 129 -13.02 -6.10 19.08
C ILE A 129 -14.08 -5.25 19.75
N ALA A 130 -13.67 -4.42 20.70
CA ALA A 130 -14.58 -3.55 21.44
C ALA A 130 -15.32 -2.55 20.53
N PRO A 131 -16.54 -2.16 20.92
CA PRO A 131 -17.27 -1.08 20.28
C PRO A 131 -16.49 0.25 20.35
N VAL A 132 -16.84 1.19 19.47
CA VAL A 132 -16.18 2.52 19.42
C VAL A 132 -16.49 3.33 20.67
N CYS A 133 -17.68 3.18 21.24
CA CYS A 133 -18.16 3.80 22.48
C CYS A 133 -19.22 2.91 23.12
N GLU A 134 -19.57 3.22 24.34
CA GLU A 134 -20.65 2.51 25.07
C GLU A 134 -21.97 2.60 24.29
N GLY A 135 -22.64 1.46 24.14
CA GLY A 135 -23.88 1.32 23.37
C GLY A 135 -23.70 1.20 21.85
N ALA A 136 -22.50 1.30 21.30
CA ALA A 136 -22.23 1.02 19.90
C ALA A 136 -22.15 -0.53 19.65
N PRO A 137 -22.40 -0.99 18.42
CA PRO A 137 -22.30 -2.41 18.08
C PRO A 137 -20.91 -2.98 18.38
N GLU A 138 -20.86 -4.24 18.78
CA GLU A 138 -19.61 -5.00 18.82
C GLU A 138 -18.98 -5.06 17.42
N ARG A 139 -17.67 -5.25 17.38
CA ARG A 139 -16.92 -5.28 16.13
C ARG A 139 -16.11 -6.55 16.01
N PHE A 140 -15.88 -6.93 14.77
CA PHE A 140 -14.90 -7.96 14.41
C PHE A 140 -14.04 -7.46 13.25
N ALA A 141 -12.99 -8.18 12.95
CA ALA A 141 -12.13 -7.83 11.82
C ALA A 141 -11.83 -9.03 10.93
N ILE A 142 -11.52 -8.70 9.68
CA ILE A 142 -10.87 -9.59 8.74
C ILE A 142 -9.46 -9.05 8.48
N TRP A 143 -8.47 -9.90 8.66
CA TRP A 143 -7.10 -9.65 8.24
C TRP A 143 -6.80 -10.52 7.02
N LEU A 144 -6.62 -9.87 5.88
CA LEU A 144 -6.25 -10.53 4.64
C LEU A 144 -4.79 -10.27 4.35
N LYS A 145 -3.97 -11.32 4.27
CA LYS A 145 -2.53 -11.27 4.01
C LYS A 145 -2.25 -11.97 2.69
N ILE A 146 -1.61 -11.30 1.75
CA ILE A 146 -1.33 -11.81 0.40
C ILE A 146 0.11 -11.47 0.02
N HIS A 147 0.85 -12.46 -0.48
CA HIS A 147 2.20 -12.22 -1.00
C HIS A 147 2.17 -11.32 -2.23
N HIS A 148 3.12 -10.40 -2.32
CA HIS A 148 3.13 -9.38 -3.38
C HIS A 148 3.31 -9.96 -4.80
N SER A 149 3.82 -11.19 -4.93
CA SER A 149 3.87 -11.92 -6.19
C SER A 149 2.50 -12.46 -6.66
N VAL A 150 1.51 -12.54 -5.76
CA VAL A 150 0.15 -13.02 -6.06
C VAL A 150 -0.77 -11.85 -6.42
N ALA A 151 -0.73 -10.78 -5.60
CA ALA A 151 -1.51 -9.57 -5.86
C ALA A 151 -0.83 -8.33 -5.26
N ASP A 152 -0.97 -7.20 -5.94
CA ASP A 152 -0.61 -5.90 -5.37
C ASP A 152 -1.73 -5.37 -4.45
N GLY A 153 -1.45 -4.30 -3.68
CA GLY A 153 -2.40 -3.74 -2.73
C GLY A 153 -3.71 -3.26 -3.37
N ILE A 154 -3.70 -2.77 -4.61
CA ILE A 154 -4.90 -2.33 -5.33
C ILE A 154 -5.74 -3.54 -5.75
N ALA A 155 -5.08 -4.59 -6.26
CA ALA A 155 -5.74 -5.84 -6.61
C ALA A 155 -6.37 -6.48 -5.37
N ALA A 156 -5.68 -6.50 -4.22
CA ALA A 156 -6.19 -7.02 -2.97
C ALA A 156 -7.47 -6.29 -2.51
N ILE A 157 -7.50 -4.95 -2.59
CA ILE A 157 -8.69 -4.15 -2.26
C ILE A 157 -9.85 -4.45 -3.22
N ARG A 158 -9.59 -4.58 -4.52
CA ARG A 158 -10.63 -4.94 -5.51
C ARG A 158 -11.22 -6.31 -5.23
N LEU A 159 -10.39 -7.29 -4.90
CA LEU A 159 -10.81 -8.65 -4.56
C LEU A 159 -11.69 -8.66 -3.30
N LEU A 160 -11.25 -7.96 -2.25
CA LEU A 160 -12.03 -7.79 -1.05
C LEU A 160 -13.40 -7.20 -1.35
N ARG A 161 -13.46 -6.12 -2.13
CA ARG A 161 -14.71 -5.46 -2.48
C ARG A 161 -15.68 -6.37 -3.24
N ARG A 162 -15.17 -7.25 -4.10
CA ARG A 162 -15.98 -8.25 -4.80
C ARG A 162 -16.57 -9.32 -3.85
N SER A 163 -15.90 -9.55 -2.72
CA SER A 163 -16.36 -10.46 -1.67
C SER A 163 -17.37 -9.82 -0.72
N LEU A 164 -17.72 -8.56 -0.92
CA LEU A 164 -18.66 -7.81 -0.10
C LEU A 164 -19.86 -7.37 -0.95
N SER A 165 -20.98 -7.12 -0.29
CA SER A 165 -22.21 -6.64 -0.94
C SER A 165 -22.43 -5.16 -0.67
N THR A 166 -23.09 -4.47 -1.58
CA THR A 166 -23.65 -3.12 -1.36
C THR A 166 -25.03 -3.18 -0.72
N ASP A 167 -25.65 -4.36 -0.70
CA ASP A 167 -26.94 -4.61 -0.04
C ASP A 167 -26.71 -5.19 1.36
N LYS A 168 -27.22 -4.50 2.37
CA LYS A 168 -27.16 -4.94 3.77
C LYS A 168 -27.82 -6.31 3.99
N ASN A 169 -28.86 -6.64 3.22
CA ASN A 169 -29.63 -7.87 3.37
C ASN A 169 -29.11 -9.02 2.50
N ALA A 170 -28.02 -8.81 1.78
CA ALA A 170 -27.45 -9.84 0.93
C ALA A 170 -26.93 -11.02 1.77
N LEU A 171 -27.16 -12.22 1.25
CA LEU A 171 -26.56 -13.45 1.76
C LEU A 171 -25.04 -13.41 1.58
N LEU A 172 -24.33 -14.33 2.23
CA LEU A 172 -22.88 -14.50 2.08
C LEU A 172 -22.51 -14.68 0.61
N THR A 173 -21.56 -13.87 0.17
CA THR A 173 -21.06 -13.84 -1.20
C THR A 173 -19.92 -14.84 -1.40
N THR A 174 -19.53 -15.06 -2.65
CA THR A 174 -18.37 -15.90 -2.99
C THR A 174 -17.09 -15.30 -2.37
N PRO A 175 -16.29 -16.08 -1.66
CA PRO A 175 -15.00 -15.63 -1.14
C PRO A 175 -14.01 -15.25 -2.26
N PHE A 176 -13.08 -14.32 -1.98
CA PHE A 176 -12.16 -13.77 -2.99
C PHE A 176 -11.31 -14.82 -3.71
N TRP A 177 -10.94 -15.91 -3.03
CA TRP A 177 -10.12 -16.97 -3.62
C TRP A 177 -10.86 -17.87 -4.61
N ALA A 178 -12.20 -17.88 -4.55
CA ALA A 178 -13.05 -18.71 -5.40
C ALA A 178 -13.67 -17.95 -6.59
N PHE A 179 -13.32 -16.68 -6.78
CA PHE A 179 -13.75 -15.97 -7.97
C PHE A 179 -13.14 -16.60 -9.20
N ALA A 180 -13.99 -16.93 -10.19
CA ALA A 180 -13.48 -17.26 -11.52
C ALA A 180 -12.49 -16.15 -11.91
N PRO A 181 -11.29 -16.54 -12.41
CA PRO A 181 -10.33 -15.56 -12.90
C PRO A 181 -11.12 -14.66 -13.84
N GLU A 182 -11.14 -13.34 -13.54
CA GLU A 182 -11.64 -12.45 -14.56
C GLU A 182 -10.92 -12.89 -15.82
N ARG A 183 -11.68 -13.31 -16.84
CA ARG A 183 -11.17 -13.17 -18.18
C ARG A 183 -10.89 -11.68 -18.34
N HIS A 184 -9.80 -11.23 -17.73
CA HIS A 184 -9.07 -10.22 -18.42
C HIS A 184 -9.09 -10.82 -19.81
N LYS A 185 -9.86 -10.24 -20.74
CA LYS A 185 -9.37 -10.19 -22.12
C LYS A 185 -7.89 -10.05 -21.89
N GLN A 186 -7.21 -11.20 -21.94
CA GLN A 186 -5.79 -11.18 -21.78
C GLN A 186 -5.48 -9.88 -22.43
N LEU A 187 -5.20 -8.88 -21.57
CA LEU A 187 -4.30 -7.92 -22.10
C LEU A 187 -3.38 -8.90 -22.72
N ASP A 188 -3.68 -9.17 -23.99
CA ASP A 188 -2.68 -9.75 -24.84
C ASP A 188 -1.53 -8.99 -24.34
N ARG A 189 -0.92 -9.62 -23.28
CA ARG A 189 0.34 -9.16 -22.80
C ARG A 189 0.90 -8.92 -24.10
N ILE A 190 0.97 -7.65 -24.46
CA ILE A 190 1.51 -7.28 -25.70
C ILE A 190 2.83 -8.03 -25.69
N LEU A 191 2.67 -9.34 -25.95
CA LEU A 191 3.65 -10.06 -26.73
C LEU A 191 3.63 -9.19 -27.93
N PRO A 192 4.63 -8.25 -28.02
CA PRO A 192 4.55 -7.16 -28.95
C PRO A 192 4.15 -7.86 -30.22
N THR A 193 2.94 -7.54 -30.72
CA THR A 193 2.41 -8.07 -31.98
C THR A 193 3.60 -7.96 -32.85
N TYR A 194 4.24 -9.03 -33.18
CA TYR A 194 5.60 -9.25 -33.67
C TYR A 194 6.12 -7.96 -34.37
N LYS A 195 6.26 -6.90 -33.57
CA LYS A 195 6.90 -5.67 -34.01
C LYS A 195 8.30 -6.15 -34.31
N SER A 196 8.71 -6.10 -35.54
CA SER A 196 10.03 -6.57 -35.93
C SER A 196 11.03 -6.06 -34.89
N LYS A 197 12.06 -6.86 -34.57
CA LYS A 197 13.11 -6.43 -33.61
C LYS A 197 13.59 -5.00 -33.90
N TRP A 198 13.51 -4.59 -35.16
CA TRP A 198 13.79 -3.25 -35.66
C TRP A 198 12.79 -2.18 -35.23
N GLN A 199 11.49 -2.50 -35.11
CA GLN A 199 10.49 -1.54 -34.63
C GLN A 199 10.62 -1.34 -33.12
N LEU A 200 10.92 -2.41 -32.35
CA LEU A 200 11.23 -2.32 -30.92
C LEU A 200 12.53 -1.54 -30.67
N LEU A 201 13.58 -1.80 -31.47
CA LEU A 201 14.82 -1.02 -31.41
C LEU A 201 14.56 0.46 -31.76
N LYS A 202 13.78 0.73 -32.79
CA LYS A 202 13.44 2.10 -33.22
C LYS A 202 12.62 2.85 -32.16
N GLU A 203 11.67 2.18 -31.49
CA GLU A 203 10.96 2.74 -30.36
C GLU A 203 11.88 2.99 -29.15
N GLN A 204 12.76 2.04 -28.82
CA GLN A 204 13.75 2.25 -27.75
C GLN A 204 14.73 3.37 -28.08
N VAL A 205 15.25 3.43 -29.30
CA VAL A 205 16.15 4.50 -29.73
C VAL A 205 15.42 5.86 -29.78
N SER A 206 14.14 5.89 -30.18
CA SER A 206 13.35 7.12 -30.19
C SER A 206 13.09 7.70 -28.79
N THR A 207 13.17 6.87 -27.72
CA THR A 207 13.00 7.31 -26.33
C THR A 207 14.31 7.78 -25.68
N ILE A 208 15.47 7.38 -26.20
CA ILE A 208 16.78 7.77 -25.65
C ILE A 208 16.99 9.28 -25.72
N LYS A 209 16.66 9.90 -26.84
CA LYS A 209 16.86 11.34 -27.05
C LYS A 209 15.97 12.21 -26.16
N PRO A 210 14.64 11.97 -26.04
CA PRO A 210 13.80 12.69 -25.09
C PRO A 210 14.17 12.46 -23.62
N VAL A 211 14.50 11.23 -23.23
CA VAL A 211 14.93 10.90 -21.87
C VAL A 211 16.29 11.57 -21.57
N GLY A 212 17.22 11.54 -22.52
CA GLY A 212 18.53 12.19 -22.39
C GLY A 212 18.42 13.72 -22.31
N THR A 213 17.57 14.34 -23.15
CA THR A 213 17.30 15.80 -23.09
C THR A 213 16.66 16.20 -21.76
N GLU A 214 15.74 15.39 -21.23
CA GLU A 214 15.11 15.68 -19.94
C GLU A 214 16.10 15.53 -18.77
N LEU A 215 16.96 14.52 -18.80
CA LEU A 215 18.05 14.35 -17.83
C LEU A 215 19.05 15.52 -17.88
N LEU A 216 19.43 15.97 -19.05
CA LEU A 216 20.33 17.13 -19.24
C LEU A 216 19.65 18.44 -18.82
N SER A 217 18.38 18.64 -19.14
CA SER A 217 17.59 19.79 -18.73
C SER A 217 17.46 19.83 -17.18
N ASN A 218 17.22 18.69 -16.56
CA ASN A 218 17.16 18.57 -15.11
C ASN A 218 18.51 18.90 -14.44
N LEU A 219 19.62 18.45 -15.03
CA LEU A 219 20.96 18.78 -14.54
C LEU A 219 21.25 20.29 -14.68
N LYS A 220 20.91 20.89 -15.84
CA LYS A 220 21.06 22.32 -16.08
C LYS A 220 20.17 23.16 -15.15
N ASN A 221 18.93 22.76 -14.94
CA ASN A 221 18.00 23.43 -14.03
C ASN A 221 18.47 23.34 -12.57
N LYS A 222 19.06 22.22 -12.15
CA LYS A 222 19.67 22.07 -10.82
C LYS A 222 20.88 22.98 -10.64
N LEU A 223 21.71 23.14 -11.67
CA LEU A 223 22.85 24.06 -11.64
C LEU A 223 22.43 25.53 -11.57
N ASN A 224 21.27 25.88 -12.16
CA ASN A 224 20.75 27.25 -12.19
C ASN A 224 19.86 27.60 -10.98
N GLN A 225 19.78 26.76 -9.95
CA GLN A 225 18.99 26.97 -8.71
C GLN A 225 17.48 27.26 -8.92
N HIS A 226 16.93 27.07 -10.10
CA HIS A 226 15.56 27.45 -10.47
C HIS A 226 14.59 26.27 -10.59
N SER A 227 14.99 25.06 -10.16
CA SER A 227 14.17 23.86 -10.30
C SER A 227 14.04 23.11 -8.97
N TYR A 228 12.82 22.86 -8.55
CA TYR A 228 12.48 21.92 -7.47
C TYR A 228 12.63 20.44 -7.90
N PHE A 229 13.51 20.19 -8.88
CA PHE A 229 13.83 18.83 -9.31
C PHE A 229 14.48 18.04 -8.20
N ILE A 230 13.84 16.90 -7.85
CA ILE A 230 14.38 15.96 -6.88
C ILE A 230 15.11 14.86 -7.63
N SER A 231 16.41 14.80 -7.40
CA SER A 231 17.26 13.72 -7.87
C SER A 231 17.18 12.52 -6.92
N THR A 232 17.48 11.33 -7.42
CA THR A 232 17.63 10.10 -6.63
C THR A 232 18.75 10.15 -5.58
N PHE A 233 19.51 11.27 -5.52
CA PHE A 233 20.58 11.51 -4.55
C PHE A 233 20.26 12.62 -3.55
N ASP A 234 19.05 13.18 -3.59
CA ASP A 234 18.67 14.33 -2.74
C ASP A 234 18.11 13.91 -1.39
N ALA A 235 17.68 12.66 -1.23
CA ALA A 235 17.19 12.17 0.04
C ALA A 235 18.28 12.24 1.13
N PRO A 236 18.02 12.93 2.26
CA PRO A 236 18.97 13.00 3.36
C PRO A 236 19.11 11.64 4.06
N LYS A 237 20.23 11.46 4.75
CA LYS A 237 20.34 10.34 5.70
C LYS A 237 19.32 10.54 6.81
N SER A 238 18.58 9.48 7.14
CA SER A 238 17.54 9.49 8.16
C SER A 238 17.49 8.16 8.90
N ILE A 239 16.97 8.17 10.12
CA ILE A 239 16.64 6.93 10.86
C ILE A 239 15.61 6.08 10.13
N LEU A 240 14.84 6.65 9.21
CA LEU A 240 13.92 5.92 8.35
C LEU A 240 14.64 4.98 7.35
N ASN A 241 15.93 5.23 7.07
CA ASN A 241 16.74 4.51 6.10
C ASN A 241 17.78 3.61 6.78
N GLN A 242 17.32 2.77 7.69
CA GLN A 242 18.15 1.78 8.39
C GLN A 242 17.86 0.37 7.88
N LYS A 243 18.73 -0.57 8.23
CA LYS A 243 18.44 -2.00 8.08
C LYS A 243 17.26 -2.36 8.98
N ILE A 244 16.35 -3.16 8.44
CA ILE A 244 15.17 -3.61 9.17
C ILE A 244 15.42 -4.98 9.82
N THR A 245 14.59 -5.31 10.81
CA THR A 245 14.48 -6.64 11.39
C THR A 245 13.14 -7.26 11.00
N SER A 246 12.84 -8.45 11.49
CA SER A 246 11.54 -9.09 11.28
C SER A 246 10.40 -8.40 12.05
N THR A 247 10.69 -7.64 13.11
CA THR A 247 9.64 -7.02 13.92
C THR A 247 8.89 -5.94 13.16
N ARG A 248 7.56 -6.00 13.21
CA ARG A 248 6.66 -5.00 12.63
C ARG A 248 5.84 -4.35 13.74
N HIS A 249 5.56 -3.08 13.55
CA HIS A 249 4.58 -2.35 14.31
C HIS A 249 3.54 -1.80 13.34
N LEU A 250 2.27 -2.03 13.67
CA LEU A 250 1.14 -1.54 12.90
C LEU A 250 0.38 -0.51 13.73
N SER A 251 0.12 0.64 13.14
CA SER A 251 -0.77 1.67 13.68
C SER A 251 -1.79 2.04 12.63
N VAL A 252 -3.03 2.25 13.05
CA VAL A 252 -4.10 2.64 12.14
C VAL A 252 -4.96 3.74 12.76
N GLN A 253 -5.49 4.60 11.89
CA GLN A 253 -6.46 5.61 12.30
C GLN A 253 -7.28 6.10 11.12
N SER A 254 -8.58 6.32 11.37
CA SER A 254 -9.49 6.96 10.41
C SER A 254 -9.69 8.43 10.75
N PHE A 255 -9.74 9.24 9.71
CA PHE A 255 -10.09 10.65 9.81
C PHE A 255 -11.21 10.97 8.82
N ALA A 256 -12.15 11.82 9.22
CA ALA A 256 -13.21 12.28 8.31
C ALA A 256 -12.59 13.01 7.11
N LYS A 257 -12.87 12.52 5.89
CA LYS A 257 -12.38 13.07 4.62
C LYS A 257 -12.70 14.55 4.45
N LYS A 258 -13.87 14.99 4.93
CA LYS A 258 -14.31 16.39 4.90
C LYS A 258 -13.29 17.34 5.54
N ARG A 259 -12.57 16.92 6.58
CA ARG A 259 -11.53 17.73 7.25
C ARG A 259 -10.42 18.10 6.27
N PHE A 260 -9.93 17.13 5.51
CA PHE A 260 -8.89 17.32 4.49
C PHE A 260 -9.38 18.13 3.29
N LEU A 261 -10.63 17.90 2.85
CA LEU A 261 -11.25 18.66 1.77
C LEU A 261 -11.40 20.14 2.12
N ASN A 262 -11.77 20.47 3.35
CA ASN A 262 -11.88 21.86 3.81
C ASN A 262 -10.52 22.56 3.75
N ILE A 263 -9.45 21.90 4.23
CA ILE A 263 -8.09 22.43 4.18
C ILE A 263 -7.65 22.61 2.71
N ALA A 264 -7.88 21.59 1.86
CA ALA A 264 -7.53 21.66 0.45
C ALA A 264 -8.22 22.83 -0.28
N LYS A 265 -9.50 23.05 0.01
CA LYS A 265 -10.28 24.16 -0.54
C LYS A 265 -9.73 25.52 -0.09
N TYR A 266 -9.46 25.68 1.21
CA TYR A 266 -8.95 26.93 1.78
C TYR A 266 -7.59 27.33 1.18
N PHE A 267 -6.66 26.38 1.07
CA PHE A 267 -5.32 26.63 0.53
C PHE A 267 -5.22 26.48 -1.00
N ASN A 268 -6.35 26.31 -1.70
CA ASN A 268 -6.40 26.10 -3.16
C ASN A 268 -5.39 25.04 -3.64
N THR A 269 -5.51 23.85 -3.06
CA THR A 269 -4.61 22.71 -3.33
C THR A 269 -5.39 21.40 -3.44
N THR A 270 -4.71 20.29 -3.72
CA THR A 270 -5.37 18.98 -3.79
C THR A 270 -5.42 18.29 -2.42
N THR A 271 -6.41 17.42 -2.21
CA THR A 271 -6.48 16.59 -1.00
C THR A 271 -5.20 15.77 -0.80
N ASN A 272 -4.57 15.32 -1.89
CA ASN A 272 -3.32 14.58 -1.80
C ASN A 272 -2.16 15.44 -1.26
N ASP A 273 -2.09 16.71 -1.67
CA ASP A 273 -1.06 17.64 -1.14
C ASP A 273 -1.27 17.89 0.36
N VAL A 274 -2.53 17.97 0.82
CA VAL A 274 -2.87 18.10 2.24
C VAL A 274 -2.48 16.84 3.01
N ILE A 275 -2.77 15.64 2.47
CA ILE A 275 -2.36 14.37 3.08
C ILE A 275 -0.83 14.34 3.25
N LEU A 276 -0.08 14.68 2.20
CA LEU A 276 1.39 14.73 2.25
C LEU A 276 1.89 15.77 3.26
N ALA A 277 1.23 16.93 3.38
CA ALA A 277 1.61 17.99 4.32
C ALA A 277 1.37 17.56 5.78
N ILE A 278 0.28 16.87 6.05
CA ILE A 278 -0.02 16.31 7.37
C ILE A 278 0.97 15.20 7.73
N CYS A 279 1.25 14.27 6.80
CA CYS A 279 2.30 13.26 6.98
C CYS A 279 3.68 13.92 7.21
N SER A 280 4.00 14.99 6.48
CA SER A 280 5.25 15.74 6.66
C SER A 280 5.38 16.32 8.06
N GLY A 281 4.31 16.95 8.57
CA GLY A 281 4.31 17.51 9.92
C GLY A 281 4.45 16.44 10.99
N ALA A 282 3.71 15.33 10.85
CA ALA A 282 3.82 14.17 11.74
C ALA A 282 5.25 13.59 11.75
N LEU A 283 5.85 13.41 10.56
CA LEU A 283 7.24 12.96 10.43
C LEU A 283 8.22 13.92 11.11
N ARG A 284 8.03 15.23 10.91
CA ARG A 284 8.85 16.24 11.57
C ARG A 284 8.73 16.14 13.10
N ARG A 285 7.52 16.05 13.66
CA ARG A 285 7.29 15.89 15.10
C ARG A 285 7.97 14.62 15.62
N TYR A 286 7.73 13.49 14.97
CA TYR A 286 8.35 12.23 15.33
C TYR A 286 9.89 12.31 15.31
N LEU A 287 10.48 12.85 14.25
CA LEU A 287 11.95 12.94 14.15
C LEU A 287 12.56 13.92 15.16
N LEU A 288 11.82 14.97 15.55
CA LEU A 288 12.22 15.86 16.63
C LEU A 288 12.25 15.15 17.98
N THR A 289 11.25 14.31 18.29
CA THR A 289 11.26 13.53 19.55
C THR A 289 12.44 12.55 19.62
N GLN A 290 12.92 12.10 18.44
CA GLN A 290 14.09 11.20 18.34
C GLN A 290 15.42 11.96 18.20
N ASN A 291 15.47 13.30 18.26
CA ASN A 291 16.64 14.13 17.95
C ASN A 291 17.31 13.75 16.60
N ALA A 292 16.51 13.38 15.61
CA ALA A 292 16.96 12.80 14.35
C ALA A 292 16.39 13.51 13.10
N LEU A 293 15.91 14.74 13.26
CA LEU A 293 15.40 15.53 12.12
C LEU A 293 16.56 16.01 11.26
N PRO A 294 16.62 15.64 9.96
CA PRO A 294 17.64 16.15 9.05
C PRO A 294 17.46 17.64 8.74
N ASP A 295 18.58 18.33 8.44
CA ASP A 295 18.57 19.73 7.97
C ASP A 295 17.98 19.88 6.56
N LYS A 296 17.97 18.79 5.77
CA LYS A 296 17.38 18.72 4.44
C LYS A 296 15.98 18.08 4.53
N PRO A 297 15.07 18.41 3.58
CA PRO A 297 13.74 17.81 3.56
C PRO A 297 13.80 16.31 3.31
N LEU A 298 12.94 15.56 3.96
CA LEU A 298 12.68 14.17 3.59
C LEU A 298 12.04 14.10 2.20
N ILE A 299 12.38 13.06 1.48
CA ILE A 299 11.83 12.75 0.16
C ILE A 299 10.91 11.54 0.28
N ALA A 300 9.67 11.69 -0.17
CA ALA A 300 8.71 10.59 -0.26
C ALA A 300 8.62 10.04 -1.69
N PHE A 301 8.50 8.73 -1.79
CA PHE A 301 8.09 8.04 -3.02
C PHE A 301 6.57 7.95 -3.04
N VAL A 302 5.94 8.61 -4.01
CA VAL A 302 4.49 8.78 -4.08
C VAL A 302 3.96 8.18 -5.37
N PRO A 303 3.12 7.12 -5.31
CA PRO A 303 2.40 6.64 -6.48
C PRO A 303 1.40 7.69 -6.97
N ILE A 304 1.35 7.91 -8.28
CA ILE A 304 0.38 8.81 -8.91
C ILE A 304 -0.32 8.12 -10.07
N SER A 305 -1.60 8.42 -10.26
CA SER A 305 -2.33 8.03 -11.46
C SER A 305 -2.08 9.06 -12.57
N LEU A 306 -1.72 8.58 -13.76
CA LEU A 306 -1.50 9.43 -14.96
C LEU A 306 -2.70 9.44 -15.91
N ARG A 307 -3.86 8.94 -15.46
CA ARG A 307 -5.06 8.88 -16.31
C ARG A 307 -5.47 10.29 -16.72
N LYS A 308 -5.63 10.49 -18.03
CA LYS A 308 -6.24 11.71 -18.60
C LYS A 308 -7.75 11.55 -18.81
N ASP A 309 -8.23 10.30 -19.00
CA ASP A 309 -9.64 9.97 -19.21
C ASP A 309 -9.96 8.58 -18.63
N ASP A 310 -11.21 8.37 -18.21
CA ASP A 310 -11.72 7.09 -17.67
C ASP A 310 -11.85 5.95 -18.70
N SER A 311 -11.55 6.24 -19.98
CA SER A 311 -11.82 5.34 -21.10
C SER A 311 -10.69 4.39 -21.49
N THR A 312 -9.48 4.50 -20.90
CA THR A 312 -8.35 3.65 -21.27
C THR A 312 -8.16 2.49 -20.31
N ASN A 313 -8.36 1.28 -20.81
CA ASN A 313 -8.06 0.02 -20.14
C ASN A 313 -6.56 -0.08 -19.82
N GLY A 314 -6.19 -0.06 -18.53
CA GLY A 314 -4.84 -0.29 -18.05
C GLY A 314 -4.51 0.55 -16.81
N ASN A 315 -3.89 -0.07 -15.81
CA ASN A 315 -3.41 0.62 -14.61
C ASN A 315 -2.18 1.46 -14.98
N GLN A 316 -2.38 2.76 -15.26
CA GLN A 316 -1.28 3.71 -15.53
C GLN A 316 -0.85 4.36 -14.21
N ILE A 317 -0.14 3.60 -13.41
CA ILE A 317 0.49 4.11 -12.18
C ILE A 317 1.93 4.50 -12.54
N SER A 318 2.30 5.71 -12.19
CA SER A 318 3.70 6.16 -12.17
C SER A 318 4.07 6.58 -10.76
N PHE A 319 5.31 6.91 -10.57
CA PHE A 319 5.84 7.27 -9.26
C PHE A 319 6.59 8.59 -9.36
N LEU A 320 6.38 9.46 -8.39
CA LEU A 320 7.17 10.68 -8.27
C LEU A 320 7.88 10.74 -6.92
N LEU A 321 8.99 11.45 -6.89
CA LEU A 321 9.66 11.85 -5.66
C LEU A 321 9.09 13.20 -5.23
N ALA A 322 8.56 13.28 -4.00
CA ALA A 322 7.99 14.48 -3.43
C ALA A 322 8.87 15.02 -2.30
N ASN A 323 9.23 16.29 -2.39
CA ASN A 323 9.86 17.00 -1.29
C ASN A 323 8.83 17.30 -0.22
N LEU A 324 8.99 16.73 0.96
CA LEU A 324 8.05 16.89 2.07
C LEU A 324 8.24 18.19 2.86
N GLY A 325 9.30 18.97 2.61
CA GLY A 325 9.56 20.21 3.33
C GLY A 325 9.73 20.05 4.85
N THR A 326 10.09 18.87 5.34
CA THR A 326 10.12 18.52 6.78
C THR A 326 11.08 19.41 7.60
N HIS A 327 12.06 20.03 6.98
CA HIS A 327 12.96 20.99 7.61
C HIS A 327 12.28 22.32 7.98
N PHE A 328 11.16 22.67 7.32
CA PHE A 328 10.39 23.87 7.67
C PHE A 328 9.55 23.64 8.92
N GLY A 329 9.66 24.55 9.91
CA GLY A 329 8.80 24.54 11.10
C GLY A 329 7.36 24.96 10.81
N ASN A 330 7.14 25.81 9.81
CA ASN A 330 5.84 26.37 9.43
C ASN A 330 5.04 25.39 8.55
N ALA A 331 3.79 25.11 8.89
CA ALA A 331 2.93 24.17 8.16
C ALA A 331 2.60 24.65 6.73
N ILE A 332 2.40 25.95 6.52
CA ILE A 332 2.10 26.54 5.22
C ILE A 332 3.33 26.43 4.31
N ALA A 333 4.53 26.68 4.83
CA ALA A 333 5.76 26.52 4.07
C ALA A 333 5.96 25.05 3.62
N ARG A 334 5.64 24.07 4.47
CA ARG A 334 5.65 22.65 4.09
C ARG A 334 4.66 22.35 2.97
N LEU A 335 3.42 22.81 3.12
CA LEU A 335 2.37 22.62 2.11
C LEU A 335 2.77 23.24 0.76
N THR A 336 3.34 24.43 0.77
CA THR A 336 3.80 25.13 -0.44
C THR A 336 4.93 24.36 -1.13
N ALA A 337 5.92 23.88 -0.38
CA ALA A 337 7.01 23.08 -0.93
C ALA A 337 6.51 21.76 -1.55
N ILE A 338 5.56 21.09 -0.89
CA ILE A 338 4.92 19.85 -1.38
C ILE A 338 4.14 20.13 -2.66
N LYS A 339 3.26 21.14 -2.65
CA LYS A 339 2.44 21.52 -3.81
C LYS A 339 3.32 21.80 -5.04
N GLN A 340 4.40 22.56 -4.87
CA GLN A 340 5.33 22.87 -5.94
C GLN A 340 6.02 21.60 -6.46
N SER A 341 6.57 20.78 -5.56
CA SER A 341 7.27 19.54 -5.91
C SER A 341 6.38 18.54 -6.66
N VAL A 342 5.14 18.35 -6.20
CA VAL A 342 4.16 17.46 -6.83
C VAL A 342 3.71 17.99 -8.18
N SER A 343 3.46 19.31 -8.28
CA SER A 343 3.08 19.98 -9.53
C SER A 343 4.16 19.84 -10.59
N ASP A 344 5.42 20.09 -10.24
CA ASP A 344 6.56 19.98 -11.17
C ASP A 344 6.75 18.53 -11.63
N GLY A 345 6.59 17.56 -10.72
CA GLY A 345 6.63 16.15 -11.06
C GLY A 345 5.54 15.74 -12.04
N LYS A 346 4.29 16.14 -11.80
CA LYS A 346 3.15 15.89 -12.71
C LYS A 346 3.32 16.59 -14.07
N ALA A 347 3.76 17.85 -14.08
CA ALA A 347 4.01 18.61 -15.31
C ALA A 347 5.09 17.95 -16.18
N ARG A 348 6.09 17.29 -15.57
CA ARG A 348 7.10 16.52 -16.29
C ARG A 348 6.48 15.31 -16.98
N PHE A 349 5.74 14.50 -16.24
CA PHE A 349 5.11 13.29 -16.80
C PHE A 349 4.06 13.63 -17.87
N SER A 350 3.36 14.76 -17.76
CA SER A 350 2.38 15.18 -18.77
C SER A 350 2.97 15.46 -20.16
N ARG A 351 4.30 15.74 -20.23
CA ARG A 351 5.05 15.96 -21.47
C ARG A 351 5.60 14.68 -22.10
N MET A 352 5.48 13.55 -21.40
CA MET A 352 6.03 12.27 -21.82
C MET A 352 4.92 11.31 -22.28
N SER A 353 5.23 10.48 -23.27
CA SER A 353 4.41 9.32 -23.60
C SER A 353 4.56 8.24 -22.53
N GLN A 354 3.64 7.29 -22.49
CA GLN A 354 3.67 6.17 -21.53
C GLN A 354 4.99 5.38 -21.58
N SER A 355 5.48 5.07 -22.79
CA SER A 355 6.77 4.40 -22.97
C SER A 355 7.95 5.22 -22.47
N GLN A 356 7.93 6.54 -22.67
CA GLN A 356 8.95 7.46 -22.16
C GLN A 356 8.92 7.52 -20.63
N ILE A 357 7.73 7.53 -20.00
CA ILE A 357 7.61 7.51 -18.53
C ILE A 357 8.19 6.22 -17.97
N ILE A 358 7.89 5.06 -18.57
CA ILE A 358 8.43 3.76 -18.14
C ILE A 358 9.96 3.76 -18.25
N ASN A 359 10.50 4.17 -19.39
CA ASN A 359 11.95 4.19 -19.63
C ASN A 359 12.66 5.22 -18.75
N TYR A 360 12.08 6.41 -18.55
CA TYR A 360 12.59 7.42 -17.63
C TYR A 360 12.61 6.88 -16.19
N SER A 361 11.50 6.30 -15.74
CA SER A 361 11.41 5.73 -14.40
C SER A 361 12.39 4.57 -14.21
N ALA A 362 12.50 3.67 -15.19
CA ALA A 362 13.46 2.58 -15.15
C ALA A 362 14.91 3.09 -15.07
N THR A 363 15.26 4.15 -15.81
CA THR A 363 16.61 4.72 -15.80
C THR A 363 16.91 5.49 -14.50
N VAL A 364 15.97 6.35 -14.07
CA VAL A 364 16.16 7.19 -12.89
C VAL A 364 16.17 6.38 -11.61
N TYR A 365 15.32 5.36 -11.53
CA TYR A 365 15.20 4.53 -10.32
C TYR A 365 16.03 3.24 -10.38
N ALA A 366 16.76 2.96 -11.47
CA ALA A 366 17.59 1.75 -11.60
C ALA A 366 18.51 1.56 -10.41
N TRP A 367 19.25 2.61 -10.02
CA TRP A 367 20.11 2.56 -8.85
C TRP A 367 19.34 2.34 -7.55
N ALA A 368 18.24 3.04 -7.38
CA ALA A 368 17.41 2.92 -6.20
C ALA A 368 16.85 1.49 -6.06
N MET A 369 16.37 0.91 -7.16
CA MET A 369 15.85 -0.46 -7.20
C MET A 369 16.95 -1.48 -6.94
N LEU A 370 18.14 -1.31 -7.52
CA LEU A 370 19.30 -2.17 -7.28
C LEU A 370 19.75 -2.08 -5.81
N ASN A 371 19.80 -0.88 -5.25
CA ASN A 371 20.16 -0.68 -3.84
C ASN A 371 19.13 -1.29 -2.89
N LEU A 372 17.84 -1.12 -3.21
CA LEU A 372 16.75 -1.73 -2.46
C LEU A 372 16.82 -3.27 -2.54
N ALA A 373 17.07 -3.81 -3.73
CA ALA A 373 17.18 -5.25 -3.95
C ALA A 373 18.36 -5.88 -3.23
N THR A 374 19.50 -5.19 -3.19
CA THR A 374 20.73 -5.71 -2.56
C THR A 374 20.86 -5.39 -1.07
N GLY A 375 20.16 -4.35 -0.58
CA GLY A 375 20.35 -3.81 0.78
C GLY A 375 21.78 -3.31 1.05
N ALA A 376 22.57 -3.05 -0.02
CA ALA A 376 23.99 -2.74 0.09
C ALA A 376 24.27 -1.40 0.80
N PHE A 377 23.45 -0.39 0.51
CA PHE A 377 23.60 0.96 1.07
C PHE A 377 22.27 1.45 1.67
N PRO A 378 21.78 0.88 2.78
CA PRO A 378 20.46 1.19 3.32
C PRO A 378 20.31 2.68 3.69
N SER A 379 21.37 3.35 4.14
CA SER A 379 21.35 4.77 4.49
C SER A 379 21.44 5.73 3.29
N ARG A 380 21.61 5.22 2.06
CA ARG A 380 21.72 6.02 0.82
C ARG A 380 20.63 5.64 -0.15
N GLN A 381 19.38 5.90 0.22
CA GLN A 381 18.22 5.63 -0.61
C GLN A 381 17.86 6.84 -1.48
N ALA A 382 17.14 6.59 -2.58
CA ALA A 382 16.60 7.66 -3.43
C ALA A 382 15.47 8.42 -2.77
N PHE A 383 14.86 7.84 -1.73
CA PHE A 383 13.77 8.40 -0.95
C PHE A 383 13.83 7.88 0.48
N ASN A 384 13.17 8.57 1.41
CA ASN A 384 13.19 8.20 2.82
C ASN A 384 12.07 7.25 3.22
N LEU A 385 10.91 7.37 2.58
CA LEU A 385 9.74 6.53 2.84
C LEU A 385 8.79 6.50 1.65
N ILE A 386 7.83 5.60 1.71
CA ILE A 386 6.72 5.51 0.76
C ILE A 386 5.47 6.11 1.42
N ILE A 387 4.78 7.02 0.72
CA ILE A 387 3.45 7.50 1.10
C ILE A 387 2.51 7.22 -0.08
N SER A 388 1.58 6.30 0.12
CA SER A 388 0.62 5.87 -0.91
C SER A 388 -0.79 6.29 -0.52
N ASN A 389 -1.52 6.88 -1.45
CA ASN A 389 -2.94 7.19 -1.30
C ASN A 389 -3.74 6.42 -2.36
N VAL A 390 -4.49 5.43 -1.91
CA VAL A 390 -5.25 4.52 -2.76
C VAL A 390 -6.72 4.96 -2.77
N PRO A 391 -7.25 5.34 -3.95
CA PRO A 391 -8.67 5.64 -4.04
C PRO A 391 -9.51 4.37 -3.88
N ALA A 392 -10.57 4.47 -3.09
CA ALA A 392 -11.62 3.48 -3.03
C ALA A 392 -12.98 4.19 -3.20
N ASP A 393 -14.04 3.42 -3.54
CA ASP A 393 -15.35 4.02 -3.72
C ASP A 393 -16.00 4.39 -2.40
N SER A 394 -16.92 5.36 -2.45
CA SER A 394 -17.69 5.84 -1.30
C SER A 394 -18.90 4.94 -0.95
N THR A 395 -19.17 3.89 -1.75
CA THR A 395 -20.32 3.01 -1.53
C THR A 395 -20.14 2.19 -0.26
N PRO A 396 -21.13 2.16 0.66
CA PRO A 396 -21.10 1.26 1.81
C PRO A 396 -21.01 -0.21 1.39
N LEU A 397 -20.24 -0.99 2.13
CA LEU A 397 -20.04 -2.43 1.88
C LEU A 397 -20.40 -3.23 3.11
N TYR A 398 -20.94 -4.41 2.88
CA TYR A 398 -21.46 -5.31 3.91
C TYR A 398 -20.96 -6.73 3.69
N LEU A 399 -20.69 -7.43 4.78
CA LEU A 399 -20.45 -8.86 4.84
C LEU A 399 -21.55 -9.51 5.66
N HIS A 400 -22.49 -10.18 4.99
CA HIS A 400 -23.62 -10.85 5.67
C HIS A 400 -24.35 -9.92 6.67
N GLY A 401 -24.66 -8.71 6.26
CA GLY A 401 -25.29 -7.70 7.10
C GLY A 401 -24.35 -6.86 7.95
N ALA A 402 -23.15 -7.33 8.24
CA ALA A 402 -22.12 -6.57 8.97
C ALA A 402 -21.56 -5.44 8.12
N LYS A 403 -21.64 -4.20 8.60
CA LYS A 403 -21.16 -3.02 7.89
C LYS A 403 -19.66 -2.88 7.98
N LEU A 404 -18.98 -2.72 6.86
CA LEU A 404 -17.56 -2.36 6.82
C LEU A 404 -17.37 -0.91 7.27
N THR A 405 -16.56 -0.69 8.31
CA THR A 405 -16.34 0.62 8.92
C THR A 405 -14.94 1.16 8.75
N GLY A 406 -13.97 0.31 8.35
CA GLY A 406 -12.60 0.75 8.09
C GLY A 406 -11.82 -0.26 7.28
N ILE A 407 -10.90 0.23 6.43
CA ILE A 407 -9.95 -0.57 5.66
C ILE A 407 -8.55 -0.02 5.87
N TYR A 408 -7.74 -0.72 6.64
CA TYR A 408 -6.40 -0.26 6.99
C TYR A 408 -5.34 -1.15 6.33
N PRO A 409 -4.54 -0.60 5.42
CA PRO A 409 -3.50 -1.35 4.74
C PRO A 409 -2.27 -1.54 5.61
N ALA A 410 -1.63 -2.69 5.49
CA ALA A 410 -0.29 -2.96 5.96
C ALA A 410 0.62 -3.30 4.78
N SER A 411 1.74 -2.62 4.69
CA SER A 411 2.61 -2.64 3.51
C SER A 411 3.93 -3.35 3.77
N VAL A 412 4.62 -3.71 2.69
CA VAL A 412 5.98 -4.25 2.73
C VAL A 412 6.96 -3.19 3.21
N LEU A 413 7.93 -3.61 4.00
CA LEU A 413 9.13 -2.83 4.33
C LEU A 413 10.37 -3.48 3.70
N PHE A 414 11.36 -2.65 3.37
CA PHE A 414 12.62 -3.07 2.78
C PHE A 414 13.80 -2.59 3.62
N ASP A 415 14.95 -3.23 3.49
CA ASP A 415 16.20 -2.69 4.02
C ASP A 415 16.42 -1.27 3.47
N GLY A 416 16.57 -0.31 4.36
CA GLY A 416 16.61 1.11 4.01
C GLY A 416 15.24 1.79 3.88
N GLN A 417 14.14 1.12 4.22
CA GLN A 417 12.76 1.63 4.17
C GLN A 417 11.99 1.14 5.40
N ALA A 418 12.32 1.70 6.57
CA ALA A 418 11.78 1.24 7.86
C ALA A 418 10.35 1.72 8.17
N LEU A 419 9.78 2.60 7.32
CA LEU A 419 8.45 3.18 7.46
C LEU A 419 7.71 3.20 6.12
N ASN A 420 6.45 2.78 6.14
CA ASN A 420 5.50 2.94 5.05
C ASN A 420 4.21 3.54 5.59
N ILE A 421 3.64 4.51 4.88
CA ILE A 421 2.34 5.10 5.18
C ILE A 421 1.45 4.86 3.96
N THR A 422 0.38 4.12 4.13
CA THR A 422 -0.60 3.90 3.07
C THR A 422 -1.97 4.33 3.55
N ILE A 423 -2.67 5.10 2.73
CA ILE A 423 -3.98 5.64 3.03
C ILE A 423 -4.99 5.06 2.04
N ILE A 424 -6.14 4.62 2.53
CA ILE A 424 -7.27 4.24 1.71
C ILE A 424 -8.38 5.28 1.88
N ASN A 425 -8.87 5.77 0.75
CA ASN A 425 -10.01 6.67 0.72
C ASN A 425 -11.30 5.82 0.70
N HIS A 426 -11.86 5.53 1.87
CA HIS A 426 -13.00 4.64 2.06
C HIS A 426 -14.21 5.44 2.55
N GLN A 427 -15.31 5.42 1.81
CA GLN A 427 -16.52 6.18 2.10
C GLN A 427 -16.20 7.67 2.41
N ASP A 428 -16.58 8.15 3.59
CA ASP A 428 -16.31 9.52 4.05
C ASP A 428 -15.07 9.63 4.94
N ALA A 429 -14.21 8.59 4.96
CA ALA A 429 -13.01 8.52 5.76
C ALA A 429 -11.75 8.38 4.91
N LEU A 430 -10.64 8.81 5.48
CA LEU A 430 -9.29 8.47 5.07
C LEU A 430 -8.72 7.53 6.14
N ASP A 431 -8.54 6.27 5.76
CA ASP A 431 -8.05 5.21 6.63
C ASP A 431 -6.55 5.09 6.48
N PHE A 432 -5.81 5.53 7.49
CA PHE A 432 -4.37 5.48 7.54
C PHE A 432 -3.91 4.13 8.07
N GLY A 433 -3.05 3.45 7.31
CA GLY A 433 -2.29 2.30 7.74
C GLY A 433 -0.79 2.65 7.77
N ILE A 434 -0.16 2.48 8.92
CA ILE A 434 1.24 2.79 9.15
C ILE A 434 1.94 1.49 9.49
N THR A 435 2.89 1.10 8.66
CA THR A 435 3.72 -0.08 8.87
C THR A 435 5.14 0.37 9.15
N ALA A 436 5.71 -0.06 10.27
CA ALA A 436 7.04 0.32 10.70
C ALA A 436 7.86 -0.88 11.18
N CYS A 437 9.18 -0.78 11.09
CA CYS A 437 10.09 -1.69 11.78
C CYS A 437 10.25 -1.22 13.23
N ALA A 438 9.70 -1.96 14.19
CA ALA A 438 9.66 -1.57 15.60
C ALA A 438 11.05 -1.36 16.22
N THR A 439 12.05 -2.12 15.76
CA THR A 439 13.43 -1.99 16.29
C THR A 439 14.20 -0.82 15.65
N ALA A 440 13.85 -0.42 14.42
CA ALA A 440 14.51 0.69 13.75
C ALA A 440 13.91 2.05 14.15
N LEU A 441 12.63 2.07 14.54
CA LEU A 441 11.87 3.31 14.82
C LEU A 441 11.25 3.26 16.22
N PRO A 442 11.98 3.69 17.25
CA PRO A 442 11.47 3.72 18.61
C PRO A 442 10.22 4.61 18.76
N GLN A 443 9.28 4.21 19.61
CA GLN A 443 8.05 4.97 19.93
C GLN A 443 7.19 5.32 18.70
N ILE A 444 7.26 4.52 17.65
CA ILE A 444 6.51 4.75 16.41
C ILE A 444 4.99 4.58 16.62
N GLU A 445 4.57 3.92 17.69
CA GLU A 445 3.18 3.79 18.12
C GLU A 445 2.49 5.14 18.31
N ASN A 446 3.23 6.19 18.67
CA ASN A 446 2.70 7.55 18.86
C ASN A 446 2.52 8.31 17.52
N PHE A 447 2.87 7.70 16.39
CA PHE A 447 2.88 8.42 15.10
C PHE A 447 1.48 8.87 14.67
N THR A 448 0.44 8.08 14.96
CA THR A 448 -0.95 8.45 14.65
C THR A 448 -1.40 9.68 15.42
N ASP A 449 -0.92 9.87 16.64
CA ASP A 449 -1.21 11.07 17.42
C ASP A 449 -0.59 12.31 16.78
N PHE A 450 0.62 12.20 16.27
CA PHE A 450 1.26 13.30 15.53
C PHE A 450 0.51 13.63 14.23
N VAL A 451 -0.07 12.64 13.55
CA VAL A 451 -0.95 12.87 12.39
C VAL A 451 -2.20 13.65 12.81
N ALA A 452 -2.84 13.25 13.91
CA ALA A 452 -4.00 13.95 14.46
C ALA A 452 -3.69 15.38 14.90
N ASP A 453 -2.54 15.59 15.53
CA ASP A 453 -2.07 16.92 15.96
C ASP A 453 -1.82 17.83 14.77
N GLU A 454 -1.19 17.33 13.72
CA GLU A 454 -0.89 18.13 12.54
C GLU A 454 -2.18 18.49 11.78
N LEU A 455 -3.14 17.57 11.72
CA LEU A 455 -4.46 17.85 11.14
C LEU A 455 -5.18 18.97 11.94
N ARG A 456 -5.15 18.91 13.27
CA ARG A 456 -5.68 19.99 14.13
C ARG A 456 -4.95 21.33 13.92
N ALA A 457 -3.63 21.29 13.75
CA ALA A 457 -2.84 22.48 13.48
C ALA A 457 -3.27 23.17 12.16
N PHE A 458 -3.52 22.41 11.10
CA PHE A 458 -4.06 22.96 9.85
C PHE A 458 -5.48 23.52 10.02
N GLU A 459 -6.36 22.82 10.75
CA GLU A 459 -7.72 23.31 11.03
C GLU A 459 -7.75 24.63 11.80
N ASN A 460 -6.82 24.83 12.72
CA ASN A 460 -6.70 26.10 13.43
C ASN A 460 -6.29 27.25 12.51
N LEU A 461 -5.55 26.99 11.44
CA LEU A 461 -5.23 28.01 10.43
C LEU A 461 -6.45 28.43 9.57
N LEU A 462 -7.53 27.63 9.56
CA LEU A 462 -8.78 27.98 8.86
C LEU A 462 -9.64 28.97 9.64
N LYS A 463 -9.38 29.13 10.95
CA LYS A 463 -10.17 29.98 11.87
C LYS A 463 -9.63 31.40 11.98
N ASN A 464 -8.39 31.58 11.55
CA ASN A 464 -7.69 32.88 11.52
C ASN A 464 -7.68 33.45 10.09
#